data_bcdb150e2b9bf69c7711c0762f6c12e6
#
_entry.id   bcdb150e2b9bf69c7711c0762f6c12e6
#
_cell.length_a   1.000
_cell.length_b   1.000
_cell.length_c   1.000
_cell.angle_alpha   90.00
_cell.angle_beta   90.00
_cell.angle_gamma   90.00
#
_symmetry.space_group_name_H-M   'P 1'
#
loop_
_entity.id
_entity.type
_entity.pdbx_description
1 polymer ?
#
loop_
_entity_poly.entity_id
_entity_poly.type
_entity_poly.pdbx_seq_one_letter_code
_entity_poly.pdbx_strand_id
1 'polypeptide(L)'
;MLKPLLLAALAAVSFSAQAAESLLARINNHGTIVVGTDGAYPPFNFHDASGKLTGYDIEVTRAIAEKLGITVDFQETLWDGMLAGLKAGRFDAVANQVTLGTPERRAAFAGAIPYSWTGAMVLTRKDDDRVHDVADLKGLKAAQTLNSNHAYRAEAAGAVLVPVESLPQALTLVQQGRADFTLHDSLSMLDYLKRTPDSGLKVAWQAPRAEWEPSGLIVAKENEAAIAPIDAALKELQADGTLKRLSEQFFGADVSVRDAK
;
A
#
# COMPACT_ATOMS: atom_id res chain seq x y z
N MET A 1 21.11 -69.18 -31.78
CA MET A 1 21.14 -68.27 -30.60
C MET A 1 20.67 -66.90 -31.03
N LEU A 2 19.34 -66.65 -30.87
CA LEU A 2 18.76 -65.34 -31.19
C LEU A 2 18.73 -64.48 -29.91
N LYS A 3 19.27 -63.27 -29.99
CA LYS A 3 19.15 -62.24 -28.95
C LYS A 3 17.94 -61.39 -29.20
N PRO A 4 17.02 -61.17 -28.22
CA PRO A 4 15.93 -60.21 -28.37
C PRO A 4 16.42 -58.77 -28.16
N LEU A 5 16.13 -57.89 -29.12
CA LEU A 5 16.24 -56.43 -28.96
C LEU A 5 15.07 -55.95 -28.07
N LEU A 6 15.36 -55.42 -26.91
CA LEU A 6 14.40 -54.62 -26.11
C LEU A 6 14.32 -53.19 -26.68
N LEU A 7 13.20 -52.86 -27.33
CA LEU A 7 12.87 -51.46 -27.62
C LEU A 7 12.30 -50.82 -26.37
N ALA A 8 13.04 -49.91 -25.75
CA ALA A 8 12.56 -49.04 -24.69
C ALA A 8 11.84 -47.87 -25.34
N ALA A 9 10.51 -47.84 -25.24
CA ALA A 9 9.69 -46.69 -25.63
C ALA A 9 9.77 -45.64 -24.51
N LEU A 10 10.51 -44.52 -24.76
CA LEU A 10 10.50 -43.35 -23.92
C LEU A 10 9.18 -42.62 -24.16
N ALA A 11 8.24 -42.73 -23.21
CA ALA A 11 7.05 -41.87 -23.17
C ALA A 11 7.45 -40.48 -22.71
N ALA A 12 7.56 -39.54 -23.65
CA ALA A 12 7.72 -38.13 -23.36
C ALA A 12 6.39 -37.61 -22.74
N VAL A 13 6.35 -37.49 -21.42
CA VAL A 13 5.28 -36.77 -20.71
C VAL A 13 5.48 -35.29 -20.99
N SER A 14 4.72 -34.77 -21.96
CA SER A 14 4.65 -33.32 -22.20
C SER A 14 3.91 -32.69 -21.03
N PHE A 15 4.63 -32.11 -20.10
CA PHE A 15 4.10 -31.14 -19.14
C PHE A 15 3.68 -29.91 -19.92
N SER A 16 2.40 -29.81 -20.29
CA SER A 16 1.82 -28.54 -20.71
C SER A 16 1.80 -27.65 -19.48
N ALA A 17 2.78 -26.75 -19.38
CA ALA A 17 2.69 -25.64 -18.44
C ALA A 17 1.44 -24.83 -18.82
N GLN A 18 0.36 -25.03 -18.08
CA GLN A 18 -0.85 -24.23 -18.23
C GLN A 18 -0.44 -22.82 -17.82
N ALA A 19 -0.35 -21.90 -18.79
CA ALA A 19 -0.10 -20.50 -18.48
C ALA A 19 -1.18 -20.04 -17.50
N ALA A 20 -0.76 -19.48 -16.36
CA ALA A 20 -1.69 -18.96 -15.37
C ALA A 20 -2.64 -17.96 -16.06
N GLU A 21 -3.93 -18.06 -15.76
CA GLU A 21 -4.93 -17.14 -16.30
C GLU A 21 -4.54 -15.70 -15.95
N SER A 22 -4.55 -14.79 -16.95
CA SER A 22 -4.19 -13.38 -16.72
C SER A 22 -5.18 -12.71 -15.75
N LEU A 23 -4.72 -11.69 -15.03
CA LEU A 23 -5.59 -10.92 -14.13
C LEU A 23 -6.82 -10.36 -14.86
N LEU A 24 -6.64 -9.84 -16.08
CA LEU A 24 -7.76 -9.36 -16.90
C LEU A 24 -8.77 -10.48 -17.23
N ALA A 25 -8.29 -11.67 -17.57
CA ALA A 25 -9.18 -12.81 -17.84
C ALA A 25 -9.96 -13.21 -16.58
N ARG A 26 -9.34 -13.27 -15.41
CA ARG A 26 -10.04 -13.54 -14.14
C ARG A 26 -11.09 -12.49 -13.81
N ILE A 27 -10.80 -11.19 -14.05
CA ILE A 27 -11.79 -10.12 -13.89
C ILE A 27 -12.97 -10.37 -14.85
N ASN A 28 -12.71 -10.63 -16.12
CA ASN A 28 -13.77 -10.85 -17.13
C ASN A 28 -14.61 -12.12 -16.86
N ASN A 29 -14.03 -13.11 -16.22
CA ASN A 29 -14.69 -14.37 -15.86
C ASN A 29 -15.33 -14.33 -14.46
N HIS A 30 -15.43 -13.15 -13.82
CA HIS A 30 -15.97 -12.98 -12.47
C HIS A 30 -15.30 -13.89 -11.43
N GLY A 31 -14.00 -14.08 -11.58
CA GLY A 31 -13.20 -14.94 -10.71
C GLY A 31 -12.78 -14.25 -9.41
N THR A 32 -11.88 -14.89 -8.68
CA THR A 32 -11.26 -14.33 -7.47
C THR A 32 -9.93 -13.69 -7.81
N ILE A 33 -9.68 -12.49 -7.28
CA ILE A 33 -8.37 -11.83 -7.30
C ILE A 33 -7.73 -11.83 -5.91
N VAL A 34 -6.41 -11.95 -5.86
CA VAL A 34 -5.63 -11.91 -4.63
C VAL A 34 -5.03 -10.52 -4.46
N VAL A 35 -5.33 -9.86 -3.33
CA VAL A 35 -4.89 -8.50 -3.05
C VAL A 35 -4.00 -8.45 -1.81
N GLY A 36 -2.74 -8.01 -1.99
CA GLY A 36 -1.78 -7.83 -0.90
C GLY A 36 -2.08 -6.56 -0.09
N THR A 37 -1.99 -6.67 1.23
CA THR A 37 -2.11 -5.57 2.20
C THR A 37 -1.30 -5.91 3.45
N ASP A 38 -1.02 -4.96 4.35
CA ASP A 38 -0.28 -5.28 5.59
C ASP A 38 -1.15 -5.44 6.83
N GLY A 39 -2.38 -4.93 6.82
CA GLY A 39 -3.30 -5.04 7.94
C GLY A 39 -2.91 -4.25 9.21
N ALA A 40 -1.86 -3.44 9.12
CA ALA A 40 -1.28 -2.71 10.25
C ALA A 40 -1.04 -1.20 9.98
N TYR A 41 -1.76 -0.64 8.99
CA TYR A 41 -1.64 0.75 8.56
C TYR A 41 -2.97 1.52 8.64
N PRO A 42 -3.52 1.75 9.85
CA PRO A 42 -4.76 2.49 10.02
C PRO A 42 -4.61 3.96 9.59
N PRO A 43 -5.67 4.57 9.04
CA PRO A 43 -6.99 4.02 8.80
C PRO A 43 -7.18 3.40 7.40
N PHE A 44 -6.08 3.11 6.67
CA PHE A 44 -6.11 2.55 5.31
C PHE A 44 -6.41 1.05 5.30
N ASN A 45 -5.70 0.28 6.14
CA ASN A 45 -5.89 -1.16 6.31
C ASN A 45 -5.51 -1.56 7.73
N PHE A 46 -6.42 -2.17 8.45
CA PHE A 46 -6.25 -2.57 9.85
C PHE A 46 -7.35 -3.55 10.27
N HIS A 47 -7.17 -4.18 11.45
CA HIS A 47 -8.22 -4.99 12.06
C HIS A 47 -9.04 -4.15 13.03
N ASP A 48 -10.37 -4.22 12.88
CA ASP A 48 -11.29 -3.61 13.83
C ASP A 48 -11.34 -4.38 15.16
N ALA A 49 -12.16 -3.91 16.11
CA ALA A 49 -12.28 -4.54 17.44
C ALA A 49 -12.83 -5.99 17.38
N SER A 50 -13.45 -6.40 16.29
CA SER A 50 -13.90 -7.78 16.08
C SER A 50 -12.83 -8.67 15.43
N GLY A 51 -11.68 -8.11 15.05
CA GLY A 51 -10.62 -8.80 14.31
C GLY A 51 -10.86 -8.86 12.79
N LYS A 52 -11.87 -8.14 12.27
CA LYS A 52 -12.14 -8.09 10.83
C LYS A 52 -11.19 -7.09 10.16
N LEU A 53 -10.54 -7.52 9.06
CA LEU A 53 -9.77 -6.64 8.20
C LEU A 53 -10.69 -5.59 7.56
N THR A 54 -10.37 -4.32 7.74
CA THR A 54 -11.11 -3.15 7.25
C THR A 54 -10.16 -1.97 7.01
N GLY A 55 -10.68 -0.84 6.66
CA GLY A 55 -9.94 0.39 6.36
C GLY A 55 -10.24 0.90 4.96
N TYR A 56 -9.79 2.11 4.67
CA TYR A 56 -10.16 2.80 3.45
C TYR A 56 -9.75 2.01 2.18
N ASP A 57 -8.49 1.55 2.10
CA ASP A 57 -8.00 0.74 0.98
C ASP A 57 -8.81 -0.56 0.82
N ILE A 58 -9.15 -1.20 1.94
CA ILE A 58 -9.89 -2.46 1.97
C ILE A 58 -11.31 -2.26 1.47
N GLU A 59 -12.00 -1.23 1.96
CA GLU A 59 -13.41 -0.98 1.60
C GLU A 59 -13.53 -0.43 0.16
N VAL A 60 -12.57 0.39 -0.31
CA VAL A 60 -12.52 0.80 -1.73
C VAL A 60 -12.28 -0.42 -2.63
N THR A 61 -11.36 -1.32 -2.25
CA THR A 61 -11.10 -2.55 -3.03
C THR A 61 -12.32 -3.46 -3.08
N ARG A 62 -13.06 -3.61 -1.97
CA ARG A 62 -14.34 -4.34 -1.94
C ARG A 62 -15.39 -3.71 -2.84
N ALA A 63 -15.50 -2.38 -2.83
CA ALA A 63 -16.43 -1.68 -3.70
C ALA A 63 -16.07 -1.82 -5.19
N ILE A 64 -14.77 -1.80 -5.55
CA ILE A 64 -14.30 -2.11 -6.91
C ILE A 64 -14.73 -3.52 -7.30
N ALA A 65 -14.49 -4.49 -6.42
CA ALA A 65 -14.83 -5.89 -6.67
C ALA A 65 -16.33 -6.10 -6.87
N GLU A 66 -17.16 -5.44 -6.08
CA GLU A 66 -18.64 -5.45 -6.23
C GLU A 66 -19.05 -4.91 -7.60
N LYS A 67 -18.50 -3.77 -8.06
CA LYS A 67 -18.77 -3.20 -9.38
C LYS A 67 -18.35 -4.14 -10.52
N LEU A 68 -17.26 -4.86 -10.35
CA LEU A 68 -16.75 -5.82 -11.34
C LEU A 68 -17.41 -7.21 -11.25
N GLY A 69 -18.20 -7.48 -10.20
CA GLY A 69 -18.78 -8.78 -9.95
C GLY A 69 -17.74 -9.87 -9.63
N ILE A 70 -16.59 -9.51 -9.07
CA ILE A 70 -15.49 -10.42 -8.70
C ILE A 70 -15.40 -10.61 -7.19
N THR A 71 -14.67 -11.64 -6.76
CA THR A 71 -14.32 -11.89 -5.36
C THR A 71 -12.91 -11.39 -5.06
N VAL A 72 -12.67 -10.91 -3.84
CA VAL A 72 -11.32 -10.52 -3.37
C VAL A 72 -10.90 -11.42 -2.21
N ASP A 73 -9.71 -12.00 -2.33
CA ASP A 73 -8.97 -12.64 -1.25
C ASP A 73 -7.84 -11.71 -0.80
N PHE A 74 -7.94 -11.17 0.42
CA PHE A 74 -6.89 -10.31 0.97
C PHE A 74 -5.82 -11.17 1.64
N GLN A 75 -4.56 -10.99 1.20
CA GLN A 75 -3.40 -11.63 1.81
C GLN A 75 -2.54 -10.62 2.53
N GLU A 76 -2.39 -10.79 3.84
CA GLU A 76 -1.58 -9.92 4.66
C GLU A 76 -0.11 -10.31 4.60
N THR A 77 0.75 -9.31 4.41
CA THR A 77 2.20 -9.47 4.40
C THR A 77 2.87 -8.16 4.81
N LEU A 78 4.05 -8.26 5.39
CA LEU A 78 4.83 -7.08 5.74
C LEU A 78 5.18 -6.25 4.48
N TRP A 79 5.21 -4.92 4.64
CA TRP A 79 5.51 -3.99 3.55
C TRP A 79 6.79 -4.33 2.79
N ASP A 80 7.87 -4.69 3.48
CA ASP A 80 9.17 -4.97 2.87
C ASP A 80 9.14 -6.05 1.78
N GLY A 81 8.23 -7.03 1.92
CA GLY A 81 8.03 -8.11 0.95
C GLY A 81 6.92 -7.88 -0.07
N MET A 82 6.11 -6.83 0.10
CA MET A 82 4.85 -6.66 -0.62
C MET A 82 5.05 -6.38 -2.11
N LEU A 83 5.84 -5.38 -2.48
CA LEU A 83 6.08 -5.04 -3.88
C LEU A 83 6.85 -6.13 -4.63
N ALA A 84 7.79 -6.81 -3.95
CA ALA A 84 8.48 -7.97 -4.51
C ALA A 84 7.51 -9.14 -4.71
N GLY A 85 6.58 -9.33 -3.78
CA GLY A 85 5.51 -10.34 -3.89
C GLY A 85 4.58 -10.08 -5.06
N LEU A 86 4.18 -8.82 -5.28
CA LEU A 86 3.37 -8.43 -6.44
C LEU A 86 4.11 -8.73 -7.75
N LYS A 87 5.38 -8.34 -7.86
CA LYS A 87 6.21 -8.62 -9.03
C LYS A 87 6.43 -10.12 -9.27
N ALA A 88 6.47 -10.92 -8.21
CA ALA A 88 6.60 -12.38 -8.29
C ALA A 88 5.26 -13.12 -8.50
N GLY A 89 4.14 -12.40 -8.65
CA GLY A 89 2.81 -12.98 -8.86
C GLY A 89 2.22 -13.67 -7.63
N ARG A 90 2.69 -13.36 -6.40
CA ARG A 90 2.04 -13.83 -5.17
C ARG A 90 0.70 -13.14 -4.91
N PHE A 91 0.56 -11.92 -5.40
CA PHE A 91 -0.66 -11.12 -5.40
C PHE A 91 -0.96 -10.67 -6.82
N ASP A 92 -2.23 -10.45 -7.12
CA ASP A 92 -2.68 -9.88 -8.38
C ASP A 92 -2.64 -8.35 -8.37
N ALA A 93 -2.91 -7.79 -7.19
CA ALA A 93 -2.89 -6.37 -6.92
C ALA A 93 -2.39 -6.10 -5.49
N VAL A 94 -2.06 -4.85 -5.21
CA VAL A 94 -1.76 -4.37 -3.85
C VAL A 94 -2.62 -3.15 -3.56
N ALA A 95 -3.29 -3.17 -2.39
CA ALA A 95 -4.04 -2.08 -1.79
C ALA A 95 -3.43 -1.77 -0.41
N ASN A 96 -2.47 -0.85 -0.37
CA ASN A 96 -1.69 -0.51 0.82
C ASN A 96 -1.12 0.91 0.74
N GLN A 97 -1.97 1.87 0.38
CA GLN A 97 -1.61 3.29 0.24
C GLN A 97 -0.36 3.47 -0.64
N VAL A 98 -0.34 2.81 -1.81
CA VAL A 98 0.84 2.81 -2.67
C VAL A 98 0.84 4.01 -3.60
N THR A 99 1.93 4.79 -3.58
CA THR A 99 2.23 5.80 -4.60
C THR A 99 3.20 5.25 -5.65
N LEU A 100 3.04 5.65 -6.91
CA LEU A 100 3.97 5.40 -8.00
C LEU A 100 4.93 6.58 -8.22
N GLY A 101 5.32 7.26 -7.13
CA GLY A 101 6.14 8.46 -7.16
C GLY A 101 7.55 8.28 -7.78
N THR A 102 8.14 7.08 -7.74
CA THR A 102 9.49 6.85 -8.28
C THR A 102 9.50 6.25 -9.69
N PRO A 103 10.54 6.53 -10.51
CA PRO A 103 10.69 5.93 -11.83
C PRO A 103 10.70 4.39 -11.79
N GLU A 104 11.35 3.80 -10.80
CA GLU A 104 11.49 2.35 -10.62
C GLU A 104 10.12 1.71 -10.37
N ARG A 105 9.28 2.32 -9.53
CA ARG A 105 7.92 1.84 -9.30
C ARG A 105 7.06 1.94 -10.57
N ARG A 106 7.12 3.07 -11.30
CA ARG A 106 6.41 3.21 -12.57
C ARG A 106 6.87 2.25 -13.67
N ALA A 107 8.13 1.83 -13.63
CA ALA A 107 8.64 0.83 -14.57
C ALA A 107 8.15 -0.59 -14.24
N ALA A 108 7.96 -0.90 -12.95
CA ALA A 108 7.61 -2.25 -12.48
C ALA A 108 6.10 -2.46 -12.30
N PHE A 109 5.32 -1.39 -12.10
CA PHE A 109 3.92 -1.47 -11.73
C PHE A 109 3.06 -0.51 -12.56
N ALA A 110 1.78 -0.84 -12.70
CA ALA A 110 0.74 0.03 -13.20
C ALA A 110 -0.24 0.35 -12.06
N GLY A 111 -0.65 1.61 -11.95
CA GLY A 111 -1.61 2.08 -10.94
C GLY A 111 -2.96 2.38 -11.56
N ALA A 112 -4.02 2.06 -10.82
CA ALA A 112 -5.37 2.53 -11.11
C ALA A 112 -5.50 4.04 -10.85
N ILE A 113 -6.63 4.63 -11.25
CA ILE A 113 -6.98 6.00 -10.87
C ILE A 113 -6.82 6.16 -9.35
N PRO A 114 -6.08 7.18 -8.89
CA PRO A 114 -5.91 7.42 -7.46
C PRO A 114 -7.26 7.66 -6.76
N TYR A 115 -7.40 7.08 -5.59
CA TYR A 115 -8.56 7.28 -4.73
C TYR A 115 -8.21 7.91 -3.38
N SER A 116 -6.94 8.25 -3.14
CA SER A 116 -6.51 9.03 -1.99
C SER A 116 -5.38 9.99 -2.32
N TRP A 117 -5.36 11.12 -1.61
CA TRP A 117 -4.32 12.13 -1.67
C TRP A 117 -3.85 12.43 -0.25
N THR A 118 -2.54 12.35 -0.01
CA THR A 118 -1.94 12.56 1.31
C THR A 118 -0.55 13.16 1.19
N GLY A 119 -0.13 13.86 2.25
CA GLY A 119 1.20 14.44 2.33
C GLY A 119 2.06 13.69 3.35
N ALA A 120 3.37 13.83 3.24
CA ALA A 120 4.29 13.35 4.25
C ALA A 120 4.17 14.17 5.54
N MET A 121 4.27 13.50 6.69
CA MET A 121 4.24 14.12 8.02
C MET A 121 5.31 13.52 8.92
N VAL A 122 5.99 14.34 9.68
CA VAL A 122 6.98 13.94 10.69
C VAL A 122 6.37 14.04 12.07
N LEU A 123 6.43 12.93 12.83
CA LEU A 123 6.14 12.94 14.27
C LEU A 123 7.44 12.81 15.07
N THR A 124 7.55 13.63 16.10
CA THR A 124 8.60 13.58 17.12
C THR A 124 7.98 13.47 18.52
N ARG A 125 8.79 13.27 19.56
CA ARG A 125 8.33 13.46 20.95
C ARG A 125 7.94 14.91 21.19
N LYS A 126 7.00 15.14 22.11
CA LYS A 126 6.52 16.49 22.46
C LYS A 126 7.62 17.42 23.00
N ASP A 127 8.64 16.86 23.64
CA ASP A 127 9.80 17.57 24.21
C ASP A 127 10.97 17.74 23.23
N ASP A 128 10.83 17.29 21.98
CA ASP A 128 11.86 17.41 20.94
C ASP A 128 11.51 18.53 19.95
N ASP A 129 12.24 19.64 20.04
CA ASP A 129 12.04 20.85 19.21
C ASP A 129 13.12 21.01 18.12
N ARG A 130 13.82 19.92 17.75
CA ARG A 130 14.89 19.99 16.75
C ARG A 130 14.40 20.01 15.31
N VAL A 131 13.14 19.64 15.05
CA VAL A 131 12.60 19.48 13.69
C VAL A 131 11.54 20.53 13.44
N HIS A 132 11.76 21.40 12.44
CA HIS A 132 10.82 22.40 11.92
C HIS A 132 10.69 22.31 10.40
N ASP A 133 11.67 21.67 9.73
CA ASP A 133 11.70 21.44 8.29
C ASP A 133 12.34 20.10 7.97
N VAL A 134 12.19 19.62 6.72
CA VAL A 134 12.82 18.37 6.23
C VAL A 134 14.34 18.44 6.32
N ALA A 135 14.94 19.60 6.16
CA ALA A 135 16.39 19.78 6.28
C ALA A 135 16.94 19.47 7.68
N ASP A 136 16.12 19.61 8.71
CA ASP A 136 16.49 19.35 10.11
C ASP A 136 16.59 17.84 10.42
N LEU A 137 16.14 16.98 9.52
CA LEU A 137 16.19 15.52 9.68
C LEU A 137 17.60 14.96 9.56
N LYS A 138 18.55 15.73 9.04
CA LYS A 138 19.94 15.30 8.80
C LYS A 138 20.60 14.80 10.08
N GLY A 139 21.08 13.55 10.04
CA GLY A 139 21.78 12.91 11.16
C GLY A 139 20.86 12.37 12.27
N LEU A 140 19.55 12.68 12.24
CA LEU A 140 18.58 12.15 13.18
C LEU A 140 18.21 10.70 12.84
N LYS A 141 17.81 9.92 13.84
CA LYS A 141 17.35 8.53 13.70
C LYS A 141 15.88 8.49 13.30
N ALA A 142 15.61 7.93 12.13
CA ALA A 142 14.27 7.74 11.56
C ALA A 142 13.79 6.29 11.72
N ALA A 143 12.75 6.03 12.50
CA ALA A 143 12.10 4.71 12.52
C ALA A 143 11.24 4.57 11.24
N GLN A 144 11.61 3.66 10.34
CA GLN A 144 10.98 3.53 9.01
C GLN A 144 10.87 2.09 8.54
N THR A 145 9.76 1.77 7.88
CA THR A 145 9.68 0.55 7.06
C THR A 145 10.54 0.73 5.81
N LEU A 146 11.41 -0.25 5.56
CA LEU A 146 12.33 -0.21 4.42
C LEU A 146 11.55 -0.22 3.09
N ASN A 147 12.20 0.22 2.00
CA ASN A 147 11.62 0.27 0.65
C ASN A 147 10.35 1.13 0.52
N SER A 148 9.99 1.91 1.56
CA SER A 148 8.90 2.87 1.50
C SER A 148 9.36 4.20 0.88
N ASN A 149 8.43 4.94 0.25
CA ASN A 149 8.69 6.31 -0.20
C ASN A 149 9.10 7.22 0.97
N HIS A 150 8.61 6.94 2.16
CA HIS A 150 8.94 7.69 3.38
C HIS A 150 10.36 7.42 3.86
N ALA A 151 10.83 6.15 3.80
CA ALA A 151 12.23 5.82 4.06
C ALA A 151 13.17 6.53 3.07
N TYR A 152 12.87 6.47 1.77
CA TYR A 152 13.67 7.17 0.75
C TYR A 152 13.70 8.69 0.97
N ARG A 153 12.58 9.29 1.39
CA ARG A 153 12.51 10.72 1.71
C ARG A 153 13.37 11.05 2.94
N ALA A 154 13.33 10.24 3.99
CA ALA A 154 14.15 10.40 5.18
C ALA A 154 15.65 10.26 4.86
N GLU A 155 16.04 9.25 4.07
CA GLU A 155 17.42 9.06 3.62
C GLU A 155 17.90 10.22 2.75
N ALA A 156 17.08 10.71 1.82
CA ALA A 156 17.39 11.86 0.99
C ALA A 156 17.60 13.14 1.80
N ALA A 157 16.92 13.26 2.95
CA ALA A 157 17.14 14.33 3.92
C ALA A 157 18.40 14.12 4.80
N GLY A 158 19.09 12.98 4.65
CA GLY A 158 20.29 12.66 5.40
C GLY A 158 20.05 12.06 6.79
N ALA A 159 18.85 11.52 7.05
CA ALA A 159 18.53 10.80 8.27
C ALA A 159 19.17 9.42 8.30
N VAL A 160 19.35 8.86 9.51
CA VAL A 160 19.85 7.50 9.74
C VAL A 160 18.66 6.59 9.98
N LEU A 161 18.43 5.62 9.09
CA LEU A 161 17.29 4.71 9.23
C LEU A 161 17.47 3.74 10.42
N VAL A 162 16.39 3.57 11.18
CA VAL A 162 16.18 2.52 12.16
C VAL A 162 15.05 1.64 11.60
N PRO A 163 15.36 0.48 11.01
CA PRO A 163 14.37 -0.36 10.35
C PRO A 163 13.31 -0.87 11.33
N VAL A 164 12.06 -0.83 10.88
CA VAL A 164 10.89 -1.38 11.58
C VAL A 164 9.97 -2.09 10.58
N GLU A 165 9.09 -2.94 11.08
CA GLU A 165 8.19 -3.73 10.24
C GLU A 165 6.84 -3.02 9.98
N SER A 166 6.45 -2.06 10.84
CA SER A 166 5.14 -1.40 10.77
C SER A 166 5.13 0.00 11.37
N LEU A 167 4.11 0.80 11.03
CA LEU A 167 3.89 2.11 11.66
C LEU A 167 3.73 2.05 13.17
N PRO A 168 2.96 1.12 13.78
CA PRO A 168 2.88 1.01 15.25
C PRO A 168 4.25 0.81 15.91
N GLN A 169 5.11 0.00 15.32
CA GLN A 169 6.47 -0.20 15.82
C GLN A 169 7.31 1.08 15.70
N ALA A 170 7.21 1.81 14.58
CA ALA A 170 7.91 3.07 14.39
C ALA A 170 7.52 4.10 15.48
N LEU A 171 6.22 4.28 15.71
CA LEU A 171 5.68 5.17 16.73
C LEU A 171 6.19 4.81 18.13
N THR A 172 6.21 3.51 18.44
CA THR A 172 6.72 2.99 19.74
C THR A 172 8.20 3.34 19.92
N LEU A 173 9.05 3.19 18.90
CA LEU A 173 10.48 3.51 19.00
C LEU A 173 10.70 5.01 19.22
N VAL A 174 9.90 5.88 18.58
CA VAL A 174 9.97 7.34 18.81
C VAL A 174 9.54 7.69 20.21
N GLN A 175 8.43 7.13 20.72
CA GLN A 175 7.96 7.32 22.10
C GLN A 175 9.02 6.94 23.14
N GLN A 176 9.73 5.84 22.90
CA GLN A 176 10.78 5.32 23.79
C GLN A 176 12.12 6.07 23.66
N GLY A 177 12.25 7.05 22.73
CA GLY A 177 13.51 7.74 22.46
C GLY A 177 14.56 6.87 21.76
N ARG A 178 14.19 5.71 21.20
CA ARG A 178 15.09 4.83 20.45
C ARG A 178 15.26 5.28 19.00
N ALA A 179 14.30 6.06 18.48
CA ALA A 179 14.40 6.87 17.28
C ALA A 179 14.02 8.32 17.62
N ASP A 180 14.49 9.27 16.81
CA ASP A 180 14.20 10.69 17.00
C ASP A 180 12.84 11.04 16.38
N PHE A 181 12.52 10.46 15.24
CA PHE A 181 11.27 10.71 14.52
C PHE A 181 10.81 9.49 13.70
N THR A 182 9.59 9.60 13.21
CA THR A 182 9.09 8.78 12.09
C THR A 182 8.39 9.68 11.08
N LEU A 183 8.42 9.31 9.79
CA LEU A 183 7.81 10.03 8.68
C LEU A 183 6.87 9.09 7.94
N HIS A 184 5.58 9.44 7.85
CA HIS A 184 4.55 8.65 7.16
C HIS A 184 3.48 9.57 6.56
N ASP A 185 2.42 8.96 6.03
CA ASP A 185 1.27 9.68 5.51
C ASP A 185 0.56 10.49 6.60
N SER A 186 0.25 11.75 6.29
CA SER A 186 -0.39 12.66 7.24
C SER A 186 -1.73 12.13 7.77
N LEU A 187 -2.49 11.41 6.94
CA LEU A 187 -3.77 10.83 7.33
C LEU A 187 -3.61 9.76 8.42
N SER A 188 -2.63 8.86 8.30
CA SER A 188 -2.32 7.85 9.34
C SER A 188 -1.80 8.50 10.62
N MET A 189 -0.94 9.51 10.49
CA MET A 189 -0.38 10.19 11.65
C MET A 189 -1.42 10.97 12.44
N LEU A 190 -2.32 11.69 11.73
CA LEU A 190 -3.41 12.44 12.38
C LEU A 190 -4.45 11.51 13.02
N ASP A 191 -4.78 10.38 12.36
CA ASP A 191 -5.64 9.35 12.94
C ASP A 191 -5.03 8.79 14.24
N TYR A 192 -3.74 8.46 14.20
CA TYR A 192 -3.03 7.99 15.40
C TYR A 192 -3.09 9.01 16.55
N LEU A 193 -2.75 10.27 16.30
CA LEU A 193 -2.77 11.33 17.33
C LEU A 193 -4.17 11.57 17.86
N LYS A 194 -5.21 11.49 17.02
CA LYS A 194 -6.62 11.61 17.43
C LYS A 194 -7.05 10.46 18.36
N ARG A 195 -6.64 9.23 18.04
CA ARG A 195 -6.97 8.04 18.86
C ARG A 195 -6.12 7.92 20.12
N THR A 196 -4.94 8.55 20.13
CA THR A 196 -3.97 8.43 21.23
C THR A 196 -3.45 9.83 21.64
N PRO A 197 -4.31 10.71 22.20
CA PRO A 197 -3.95 12.10 22.52
C PRO A 197 -2.82 12.20 23.54
N ASP A 198 -2.67 11.21 24.41
CA ASP A 198 -1.64 11.11 25.42
C ASP A 198 -0.38 10.34 24.98
N SER A 199 -0.21 10.18 23.67
CA SER A 199 0.93 9.45 23.07
C SER A 199 2.31 10.02 23.43
N GLY A 200 2.40 11.27 23.86
CA GLY A 200 3.67 11.98 24.04
C GLY A 200 4.33 12.41 22.72
N LEU A 201 3.62 12.23 21.58
CA LEU A 201 4.09 12.67 20.26
C LEU A 201 3.40 13.95 19.80
N LYS A 202 4.06 14.66 18.87
CA LYS A 202 3.53 15.85 18.19
C LYS A 202 3.88 15.82 16.70
N VAL A 203 3.10 16.56 15.91
CA VAL A 203 3.49 16.92 14.54
C VAL A 203 4.63 17.93 14.62
N ALA A 204 5.79 17.57 14.08
CA ALA A 204 6.94 18.47 13.97
C ALA A 204 6.96 19.16 12.60
N TRP A 205 6.59 18.43 11.55
CA TRP A 205 6.52 18.96 10.19
C TRP A 205 5.47 18.21 9.38
N GLN A 206 4.88 18.90 8.41
CA GLN A 206 3.95 18.34 7.43
C GLN A 206 4.19 18.96 6.06
N ALA A 207 4.17 18.13 5.03
CA ALA A 207 4.26 18.56 3.64
C ALA A 207 3.09 19.50 3.29
N PRO A 208 3.36 20.64 2.60
CA PRO A 208 2.30 21.50 2.11
C PRO A 208 1.40 20.74 1.12
N ARG A 209 0.12 21.15 1.05
CA ARG A 209 -0.88 20.44 0.20
C ARG A 209 -0.47 20.33 -1.28
N ALA A 210 0.31 21.28 -1.78
CA ALA A 210 0.83 21.24 -3.16
C ALA A 210 1.75 20.03 -3.42
N GLU A 211 2.37 19.46 -2.38
CA GLU A 211 3.26 18.29 -2.43
C GLU A 211 2.55 16.97 -2.10
N TRP A 212 1.23 16.98 -1.92
CA TRP A 212 0.49 15.75 -1.65
C TRP A 212 0.52 14.84 -2.87
N GLU A 213 0.77 13.58 -2.61
CA GLU A 213 0.92 12.53 -3.61
C GLU A 213 -0.34 11.66 -3.70
N PRO A 214 -0.68 11.21 -4.91
CA PRO A 214 -1.78 10.27 -5.12
C PRO A 214 -1.38 8.86 -4.76
N SER A 215 -2.31 8.11 -4.20
CA SER A 215 -2.16 6.68 -3.95
C SER A 215 -3.40 5.91 -4.39
N GLY A 216 -3.21 4.63 -4.71
CA GLY A 216 -4.28 3.78 -5.18
C GLY A 216 -3.85 2.31 -5.29
N LEU A 217 -4.74 1.51 -5.86
CA LEU A 217 -4.49 0.12 -6.16
C LEU A 217 -3.48 0.01 -7.31
N ILE A 218 -2.52 -0.90 -7.16
CA ILE A 218 -1.50 -1.17 -8.18
C ILE A 218 -1.49 -2.64 -8.57
N VAL A 219 -1.05 -2.91 -9.80
CA VAL A 219 -0.80 -4.25 -10.34
C VAL A 219 0.63 -4.35 -10.88
N ALA A 220 1.16 -5.54 -11.07
CA ALA A 220 2.41 -5.73 -11.79
C ALA A 220 2.30 -5.21 -13.23
N LYS A 221 3.38 -4.70 -13.81
CA LYS A 221 3.36 -4.03 -15.13
C LYS A 221 2.85 -4.93 -16.26
N GLU A 222 3.13 -6.22 -16.20
CA GLU A 222 2.61 -7.22 -17.16
C GLU A 222 1.09 -7.38 -17.10
N ASN A 223 0.44 -6.98 -16.01
CA ASN A 223 -1.00 -6.99 -15.80
C ASN A 223 -1.68 -5.64 -16.07
N GLU A 224 -0.99 -4.67 -16.67
CA GLU A 224 -1.49 -3.30 -16.91
C GLU A 224 -2.84 -3.28 -17.64
N ALA A 225 -3.13 -4.26 -18.49
CA ALA A 225 -4.41 -4.37 -19.18
C ALA A 225 -5.62 -4.51 -18.22
N ALA A 226 -5.41 -4.99 -16.99
CA ALA A 226 -6.44 -5.08 -15.96
C ALA A 226 -6.81 -3.74 -15.33
N ILE A 227 -6.02 -2.69 -15.54
CA ILE A 227 -6.29 -1.35 -15.00
C ILE A 227 -7.54 -0.74 -15.63
N ALA A 228 -7.79 -0.97 -16.92
CA ALA A 228 -8.93 -0.36 -17.60
C ALA A 228 -10.31 -0.70 -16.95
N PRO A 229 -10.67 -1.96 -16.68
CA PRO A 229 -11.91 -2.27 -15.96
C PRO A 229 -11.90 -1.76 -14.50
N ILE A 230 -10.77 -1.78 -13.79
CA ILE A 230 -10.64 -1.24 -12.43
C ILE A 230 -10.90 0.26 -12.44
N ASP A 231 -10.33 1.01 -13.39
CA ASP A 231 -10.55 2.44 -13.56
C ASP A 231 -12.01 2.78 -13.92
N ALA A 232 -12.66 1.93 -14.72
CA ALA A 232 -14.09 2.09 -15.01
C ALA A 232 -14.93 1.98 -13.74
N ALA A 233 -14.66 0.96 -12.90
CA ALA A 233 -15.32 0.80 -11.60
C ALA A 233 -15.05 1.98 -10.66
N LEU A 234 -13.80 2.47 -10.57
CA LEU A 234 -13.46 3.63 -9.76
C LEU A 234 -14.18 4.91 -10.20
N LYS A 235 -14.32 5.14 -11.50
CA LYS A 235 -15.10 6.29 -12.04
C LYS A 235 -16.58 6.20 -11.64
N GLU A 236 -17.17 5.01 -11.68
CA GLU A 236 -18.54 4.80 -11.21
C GLU A 236 -18.66 5.08 -9.70
N LEU A 237 -17.74 4.55 -8.88
CA LEU A 237 -17.72 4.77 -7.44
C LEU A 237 -17.47 6.25 -7.07
N GLN A 238 -16.75 6.98 -7.90
CA GLN A 238 -16.61 8.42 -7.74
C GLN A 238 -17.90 9.16 -8.11
N ALA A 239 -18.53 8.78 -9.22
CA ALA A 239 -19.75 9.42 -9.72
C ALA A 239 -20.97 9.18 -8.81
N ASP A 240 -21.09 7.98 -8.19
CA ASP A 240 -22.18 7.64 -7.27
C ASP A 240 -21.92 8.10 -5.82
N GLY A 241 -20.77 8.72 -5.55
CA GLY A 241 -20.40 9.28 -4.25
C GLY A 241 -19.85 8.25 -3.25
N THR A 242 -19.64 6.99 -3.66
CA THR A 242 -19.14 5.94 -2.76
C THR A 242 -17.73 6.25 -2.26
N LEU A 243 -16.82 6.73 -3.13
CA LEU A 243 -15.45 7.10 -2.71
C LEU A 243 -15.48 8.23 -1.67
N LYS A 244 -16.31 9.25 -1.90
CA LYS A 244 -16.48 10.36 -0.94
C LYS A 244 -17.00 9.85 0.39
N ARG A 245 -18.06 9.05 0.40
CA ARG A 245 -18.65 8.48 1.63
C ARG A 245 -17.65 7.63 2.42
N LEU A 246 -16.89 6.76 1.74
CA LEU A 246 -15.84 5.96 2.39
C LEU A 246 -14.74 6.88 2.94
N SER A 247 -14.30 7.88 2.17
CA SER A 247 -13.32 8.85 2.61
C SER A 247 -13.77 9.59 3.87
N GLU A 248 -14.98 10.12 3.89
CA GLU A 248 -15.54 10.80 5.05
C GLU A 248 -15.70 9.86 6.27
N GLN A 249 -16.02 8.58 6.04
CA GLN A 249 -16.11 7.57 7.10
C GLN A 249 -14.77 7.36 7.82
N PHE A 250 -13.67 7.24 7.07
CA PHE A 250 -12.35 6.91 7.66
C PHE A 250 -11.55 8.14 8.07
N PHE A 251 -11.71 9.27 7.38
CA PHE A 251 -10.87 10.46 7.59
C PHE A 251 -11.65 11.67 8.10
N GLY A 252 -12.98 11.67 8.03
CA GLY A 252 -13.81 12.83 8.35
C GLY A 252 -13.79 13.93 7.28
N ALA A 253 -13.17 13.66 6.14
CA ALA A 253 -13.05 14.58 5.01
C ALA A 253 -12.93 13.79 3.70
N ASP A 254 -13.24 14.43 2.56
CA ASP A 254 -13.04 13.84 1.25
C ASP A 254 -11.57 13.96 0.82
N VAL A 255 -10.85 12.84 0.87
CA VAL A 255 -9.46 12.72 0.38
C VAL A 255 -9.37 11.99 -0.95
N SER A 256 -10.52 11.61 -1.54
CA SER A 256 -10.58 10.90 -2.81
C SER A 256 -10.27 11.80 -4.01
N VAL A 257 -10.29 13.11 -3.83
CA VAL A 257 -9.96 14.11 -4.83
C VAL A 257 -8.89 15.08 -4.29
N ARG A 258 -8.00 15.55 -5.18
CA ARG A 258 -6.88 16.41 -4.79
C ARG A 258 -7.33 17.73 -4.16
N ASP A 259 -8.37 18.33 -4.71
CA ASP A 259 -8.84 19.68 -4.40
C ASP A 259 -10.26 19.66 -3.85
N ALA A 260 -10.56 18.76 -2.90
CA ALA A 260 -11.84 18.79 -2.18
C ALA A 260 -11.97 20.16 -1.49
N LYS A 261 -13.03 20.90 -1.90
CA LYS A 261 -13.39 22.22 -1.36
C LYS A 261 -13.98 22.10 0.05
#